data_aa1245909e24d5a59e67a5814419c5f6
#
_entry.id   aa1245909e24d5a59e67a5814419c5f6
#
_cell.length_a   1.000
_cell.length_b   1.000
_cell.length_c   1.000
_cell.angle_alpha   90.00
_cell.angle_beta   90.00
_cell.angle_gamma   90.00
#
_symmetry.space_group_name_H-M   'P 1'
#
loop_
_entity.id
_entity.type
_entity.pdbx_description
1 polymer ?
#
loop_
_entity_poly.entity_id
_entity_poly.type
_entity_poly.pdbx_seq_one_letter_code
_entity_poly.pdbx_strand_id
1 'polypeptide(L)'
;MSFVSIREVTPHTGKENILRERLQKISAVMEEHGAKSGLYSVVAGDGAGRFDLQNWYPTLKAAVTSFQAYGADPAYQEVMKIRAADPVGEVEGPWIGRMIYGAPKGLKPVVMHRDYHATRSALPQILDLAPKLEELMASVDVEVGIGVPMVSG
;
A
#
# COMPACT_ATOMS: atom_id res chain seq x y z
N MET A 1 10.95 0.89 -7.18
CA MET A 1 9.80 0.01 -6.78
C MET A 1 8.67 0.30 -7.74
N SER A 2 8.19 -0.71 -8.50
CA SER A 2 7.29 -0.46 -9.63
C SER A 2 5.86 -0.98 -9.40
N PHE A 3 5.68 -1.83 -8.39
CA PHE A 3 4.38 -2.40 -8.02
C PHE A 3 4.11 -2.18 -6.55
N VAL A 4 2.87 -1.86 -6.24
CA VAL A 4 2.39 -1.72 -4.87
C VAL A 4 1.16 -2.59 -4.66
N SER A 5 1.09 -3.22 -3.51
CA SER A 5 -0.11 -3.89 -3.00
C SER A 5 -0.56 -3.15 -1.75
N ILE A 6 -1.79 -2.69 -1.73
CA ILE A 6 -2.37 -1.91 -0.61
C ILE A 6 -3.51 -2.71 -0.01
N ARG A 7 -3.48 -2.90 1.31
CA ARG A 7 -4.61 -3.37 2.10
C ARG A 7 -5.08 -2.23 3.00
N GLU A 8 -6.34 -1.95 2.91
CA GLU A 8 -7.03 -0.98 3.75
C GLU A 8 -7.69 -1.72 4.91
N VAL A 9 -7.43 -1.29 6.13
CA VAL A 9 -7.89 -2.01 7.31
C VAL A 9 -8.58 -1.05 8.27
N THR A 10 -9.89 -1.22 8.43
CA THR A 10 -10.71 -0.41 9.34
C THR A 10 -10.80 -1.10 10.69
N PRO A 11 -10.31 -0.50 11.79
CA PRO A 11 -10.40 -1.10 13.11
C PRO A 11 -11.85 -1.13 13.60
N HIS A 12 -12.21 -2.17 14.35
CA HIS A 12 -13.41 -2.13 15.19
C HIS A 12 -13.19 -1.15 16.34
N THR A 13 -14.26 -0.49 16.79
CA THR A 13 -14.21 0.51 17.86
C THR A 13 -13.50 -0.03 19.12
N GLY A 14 -12.46 0.70 19.55
CA GLY A 14 -11.64 0.34 20.72
C GLY A 14 -10.63 -0.79 20.48
N LYS A 15 -10.44 -1.22 19.22
CA LYS A 15 -9.49 -2.29 18.85
C LYS A 15 -8.27 -1.77 18.07
N GLU A 16 -8.10 -0.46 17.93
CA GLU A 16 -7.09 0.19 17.09
C GLU A 16 -5.66 -0.26 17.45
N ASN A 17 -5.34 -0.32 18.74
CA ASN A 17 -4.00 -0.71 19.19
C ASN A 17 -3.71 -2.19 18.93
N ILE A 18 -4.67 -3.07 19.19
CA ILE A 18 -4.53 -4.51 18.93
C ILE A 18 -4.38 -4.75 17.43
N LEU A 19 -5.18 -4.06 16.62
CA LEU A 19 -5.07 -4.16 15.17
C LEU A 19 -3.70 -3.69 14.67
N ARG A 20 -3.23 -2.53 15.16
CA ARG A 20 -1.92 -1.99 14.81
C ARG A 20 -0.79 -2.98 15.10
N GLU A 21 -0.77 -3.59 16.28
CA GLU A 21 0.22 -4.59 16.65
C GLU A 21 0.19 -5.82 15.73
N ARG A 22 -1.01 -6.30 15.38
CA ARG A 22 -1.16 -7.42 14.43
C ARG A 22 -0.67 -7.05 13.03
N LEU A 23 -0.99 -5.84 12.56
CA LEU A 23 -0.53 -5.35 11.25
C LEU A 23 1.00 -5.16 11.21
N GLN A 24 1.62 -4.70 12.31
CA GLN A 24 3.07 -4.60 12.42
C GLN A 24 3.74 -5.97 12.31
N LYS A 25 3.19 -7.00 12.96
CA LYS A 25 3.69 -8.38 12.82
C LYS A 25 3.57 -8.89 11.39
N ILE A 26 2.42 -8.66 10.74
CA ILE A 26 2.21 -9.02 9.33
C ILE A 26 3.20 -8.29 8.43
N SER A 27 3.39 -6.98 8.63
CA SER A 27 4.35 -6.16 7.89
C SER A 27 5.77 -6.73 7.98
N ALA A 28 6.22 -7.08 9.19
CA ALA A 28 7.53 -7.68 9.40
C ALA A 28 7.71 -9.00 8.64
N VAL A 29 6.73 -9.90 8.71
CA VAL A 29 6.77 -11.16 7.94
C VAL A 29 6.82 -10.89 6.42
N MET A 30 6.05 -9.92 5.92
CA MET A 30 6.08 -9.56 4.50
C MET A 30 7.46 -9.01 4.07
N GLU A 31 8.15 -8.26 4.96
CA GLU A 31 9.50 -7.77 4.71
C GLU A 31 10.53 -8.90 4.64
N GLU A 32 10.45 -9.89 5.53
CA GLU A 32 11.30 -11.09 5.51
C GLU A 32 11.16 -11.86 4.19
N HIS A 33 10.00 -11.76 3.54
CA HIS A 33 9.72 -12.40 2.25
C HIS A 33 9.83 -11.44 1.05
N GLY A 34 10.59 -10.34 1.19
CA GLY A 34 11.04 -9.50 0.08
C GLY A 34 10.13 -8.33 -0.29
N ALA A 35 9.09 -8.04 0.49
CA ALA A 35 8.36 -6.79 0.36
C ALA A 35 9.16 -5.64 0.97
N LYS A 36 8.98 -4.41 0.47
CA LYS A 36 9.23 -3.20 1.26
C LYS A 36 7.89 -2.78 1.84
N SER A 37 7.67 -3.07 3.11
CA SER A 37 6.36 -2.93 3.76
C SER A 37 6.29 -1.66 4.59
N GLY A 38 5.22 -0.88 4.42
CA GLY A 38 4.92 0.32 5.21
C GLY A 38 3.51 0.25 5.78
N LEU A 39 3.38 0.51 7.08
CA LEU A 39 2.11 0.63 7.75
C LEU A 39 1.82 2.10 8.05
N TYR A 40 0.74 2.62 7.50
CA TYR A 40 0.33 4.02 7.63
C TYR A 40 -1.00 4.13 8.36
N SER A 41 -1.13 5.13 9.24
CA SER A 41 -2.42 5.54 9.79
C SER A 41 -2.99 6.65 8.91
N VAL A 42 -4.22 6.49 8.45
CA VAL A 42 -4.92 7.52 7.68
C VAL A 42 -5.45 8.57 8.64
N VAL A 43 -4.84 9.75 8.63
CA VAL A 43 -5.14 10.83 9.61
C VAL A 43 -6.14 11.84 9.08
N ALA A 44 -6.36 11.90 7.76
CA ALA A 44 -7.28 12.85 7.14
C ALA A 44 -7.78 12.32 5.79
N GLY A 45 -8.93 12.82 5.35
CA GLY A 45 -9.56 12.45 4.09
C GLY A 45 -10.47 11.23 4.24
N ASP A 46 -10.77 10.64 3.09
CA ASP A 46 -11.60 9.44 3.02
C ASP A 46 -10.90 8.26 3.70
N GLY A 47 -11.61 7.54 4.56
CA GLY A 47 -11.04 6.45 5.37
C GLY A 47 -10.21 6.91 6.57
N ALA A 48 -10.33 8.18 7.05
CA ALA A 48 -9.66 8.62 8.28
C ALA A 48 -9.97 7.68 9.46
N GLY A 49 -8.92 7.28 10.19
CA GLY A 49 -9.00 6.30 11.29
C GLY A 49 -8.67 4.86 10.88
N ARG A 50 -8.56 4.55 9.57
CA ARG A 50 -8.09 3.25 9.08
C ARG A 50 -6.57 3.16 9.05
N PHE A 51 -6.07 1.96 8.77
CA PHE A 51 -4.67 1.69 8.46
C PHE A 51 -4.52 1.27 6.99
N ASP A 52 -3.46 1.73 6.34
CA ASP A 52 -3.04 1.26 5.03
C ASP A 52 -1.74 0.47 5.17
N LEU A 53 -1.78 -0.82 4.84
CA LEU A 53 -0.60 -1.67 4.74
C LEU A 53 -0.16 -1.73 3.28
N GLN A 54 0.93 -1.06 2.97
CA GLN A 54 1.50 -0.95 1.63
C GLN A 54 2.72 -1.83 1.48
N ASN A 55 2.73 -2.69 0.47
CA ASN A 55 3.84 -3.56 0.14
C ASN A 55 4.34 -3.24 -1.27
N TRP A 56 5.61 -2.88 -1.37
CA TRP A 56 6.24 -2.44 -2.61
C TRP A 56 7.20 -3.50 -3.13
N TYR A 57 7.20 -3.69 -4.46
CA TYR A 57 7.99 -4.71 -5.15
C TYR A 57 8.65 -4.14 -6.42
N PRO A 58 9.84 -4.65 -6.81
CA PRO A 58 10.49 -4.22 -8.05
C PRO A 58 9.77 -4.72 -9.31
N THR A 59 9.17 -5.91 -9.25
CA THR A 59 8.47 -6.56 -10.38
C THR A 59 7.22 -7.28 -9.91
N LEU A 60 6.29 -7.53 -10.82
CA LEU A 60 5.11 -8.35 -10.54
C LEU A 60 5.49 -9.78 -10.12
N LYS A 61 6.53 -10.37 -10.74
CA LYS A 61 7.04 -11.69 -10.35
C LYS A 61 7.50 -11.69 -8.90
N ALA A 62 8.25 -10.67 -8.46
CA ALA A 62 8.68 -10.53 -7.08
C ALA A 62 7.49 -10.43 -6.12
N ALA A 63 6.44 -9.69 -6.49
CA ALA A 63 5.21 -9.61 -5.70
C ALA A 63 4.53 -10.97 -5.54
N VAL A 64 4.37 -11.71 -6.64
CA VAL A 64 3.74 -13.05 -6.61
C VAL A 64 4.56 -14.03 -5.78
N THR A 65 5.89 -14.05 -5.96
CA THR A 65 6.79 -14.93 -5.19
C THR A 65 6.72 -14.61 -3.70
N SER A 66 6.77 -13.33 -3.33
CA SER A 66 6.64 -12.87 -1.94
C SER A 66 5.28 -13.29 -1.35
N PHE A 67 4.20 -13.11 -2.11
CA PHE A 67 2.84 -13.47 -1.69
C PHE A 67 2.72 -14.96 -1.35
N GLN A 68 3.28 -15.83 -2.19
CA GLN A 68 3.30 -17.27 -1.96
C GLN A 68 4.15 -17.63 -0.73
N ALA A 69 5.30 -17.00 -0.58
CA ALA A 69 6.24 -17.28 0.50
C ALA A 69 5.67 -16.86 1.87
N TYR A 70 5.23 -15.62 2.04
CA TYR A 70 4.68 -15.20 3.33
C TYR A 70 3.33 -15.86 3.65
N GLY A 71 2.53 -16.20 2.62
CA GLY A 71 1.29 -16.93 2.81
C GLY A 71 1.49 -18.31 3.43
N ALA A 72 2.64 -18.96 3.19
CA ALA A 72 3.03 -20.22 3.78
C ALA A 72 3.79 -20.08 5.11
N ASP A 73 4.15 -18.88 5.51
CA ASP A 73 4.93 -18.61 6.72
C ASP A 73 4.12 -18.93 7.99
N PRO A 74 4.67 -19.71 8.95
CA PRO A 74 3.98 -20.05 10.19
C PRO A 74 3.56 -18.84 11.02
N ALA A 75 4.36 -17.77 11.06
CA ALA A 75 4.04 -16.55 11.81
C ALA A 75 2.85 -15.81 11.19
N TYR A 76 2.79 -15.75 9.85
CA TYR A 76 1.64 -15.23 9.13
C TYR A 76 0.39 -16.05 9.40
N GLN A 77 0.47 -17.38 9.30
CA GLN A 77 -0.64 -18.29 9.54
C GLN A 77 -1.19 -18.18 10.97
N GLU A 78 -0.33 -17.99 11.96
CA GLU A 78 -0.74 -17.79 13.35
C GLU A 78 -1.53 -16.47 13.50
N VAL A 79 -1.09 -15.37 12.89
CA VAL A 79 -1.85 -14.10 12.91
C VAL A 79 -3.21 -14.28 12.21
N MET A 80 -3.27 -15.01 11.10
CA MET A 80 -4.54 -15.28 10.42
C MET A 80 -5.49 -16.14 11.27
N LYS A 81 -4.98 -17.12 11.99
CA LYS A 81 -5.74 -17.94 12.93
C LYS A 81 -6.31 -17.10 14.09
N ILE A 82 -5.48 -16.24 14.68
CA ILE A 82 -5.91 -15.31 15.72
C ILE A 82 -6.98 -14.36 15.19
N ARG A 83 -6.80 -13.81 13.96
CA ARG A 83 -7.79 -12.96 13.31
C ARG A 83 -9.13 -13.67 13.11
N ALA A 84 -9.12 -14.95 12.72
CA ALA A 84 -10.34 -15.72 12.53
C ALA A 84 -11.10 -15.97 13.84
N ALA A 85 -10.38 -16.15 14.96
CA ALA A 85 -10.96 -16.38 16.28
C ALA A 85 -11.43 -15.08 16.97
N ASP A 86 -10.71 -13.98 16.76
CA ASP A 86 -10.99 -12.67 17.38
C ASP A 86 -10.77 -11.57 16.31
N PRO A 87 -11.74 -11.29 15.46
CA PRO A 87 -11.65 -10.23 14.46
C PRO A 87 -11.64 -8.86 15.15
N VAL A 88 -10.67 -8.02 14.82
CA VAL A 88 -10.49 -6.68 15.40
C VAL A 88 -10.61 -5.55 14.37
N GLY A 89 -10.94 -5.89 13.13
CA GLY A 89 -11.14 -4.94 12.04
C GLY A 89 -11.48 -5.62 10.73
N GLU A 90 -11.98 -4.82 9.80
CA GLU A 90 -12.31 -5.22 8.43
C GLU A 90 -11.13 -4.95 7.50
N VAL A 91 -10.88 -5.87 6.57
CA VAL A 91 -9.77 -5.77 5.60
C VAL A 91 -10.33 -5.74 4.19
N GLU A 92 -9.96 -4.72 3.45
CA GLU A 92 -10.25 -4.57 2.03
C GLU A 92 -8.98 -4.72 1.19
N GLY A 93 -9.13 -5.17 -0.05
CA GLY A 93 -8.01 -5.44 -0.95
C GLY A 93 -7.45 -6.87 -0.81
N PRO A 94 -6.21 -7.15 -1.29
CA PRO A 94 -5.25 -6.13 -1.70
C PRO A 94 -5.58 -5.47 -3.04
N TRP A 95 -5.46 -4.16 -3.10
CA TRP A 95 -5.43 -3.41 -4.35
C TRP A 95 -4.01 -3.46 -4.93
N ILE A 96 -3.89 -3.79 -6.20
CA ILE A 96 -2.57 -3.88 -6.85
C ILE A 96 -2.44 -2.76 -7.88
N GLY A 97 -1.44 -1.91 -7.69
CA GLY A 97 -1.10 -0.82 -8.58
C GLY A 97 0.26 -1.00 -9.24
N ARG A 98 0.40 -0.46 -10.46
CA ARG A 98 1.67 -0.32 -11.15
C ARG A 98 2.01 1.15 -11.28
N MET A 99 3.23 1.52 -10.90
CA MET A 99 3.74 2.86 -11.13
C MET A 99 4.06 3.05 -12.62
N ILE A 100 3.55 4.14 -13.18
CA ILE A 100 3.80 4.55 -14.57
C ILE A 100 4.68 5.80 -14.64
N TYR A 101 4.86 6.51 -13.51
CA TYR A 101 5.77 7.63 -13.34
C TYR A 101 6.25 7.69 -11.89
N GLY A 102 7.48 8.18 -11.66
CA GLY A 102 8.00 8.54 -10.33
C GLY A 102 7.97 7.40 -9.31
N ALA A 103 8.39 6.17 -9.69
CA ALA A 103 8.42 5.05 -8.76
C ALA A 103 9.25 5.39 -7.51
N PRO A 104 8.70 5.25 -6.28
CA PRO A 104 9.39 5.68 -5.08
C PRO A 104 10.68 4.90 -4.86
N LYS A 105 11.73 5.59 -4.43
CA LYS A 105 13.05 4.99 -4.13
C LYS A 105 13.07 4.29 -2.77
N GLY A 106 12.20 4.71 -1.85
CA GLY A 106 12.09 4.17 -0.50
C GLY A 106 10.73 4.48 0.12
N LEU A 107 10.48 3.93 1.31
CA LEU A 107 9.30 4.28 2.11
C LEU A 107 9.47 5.70 2.65
N LYS A 108 8.39 6.46 2.64
CA LYS A 108 8.33 7.80 3.22
C LYS A 108 7.49 7.77 4.50
N PRO A 109 7.82 8.59 5.51
CA PRO A 109 7.08 8.62 6.77
C PRO A 109 5.67 9.20 6.61
N VAL A 110 5.46 10.03 5.61
CA VAL A 110 4.17 10.63 5.27
C VAL A 110 3.91 10.41 3.78
N VAL A 111 2.70 9.96 3.48
CA VAL A 111 2.22 9.73 2.12
C VAL A 111 0.87 10.44 1.95
N MET A 112 0.73 11.21 0.89
CA MET A 112 -0.55 11.71 0.43
C MET A 112 -0.98 10.87 -0.77
N HIS A 113 -2.09 10.15 -0.62
CA HIS A 113 -2.70 9.38 -1.70
C HIS A 113 -3.91 10.13 -2.24
N ARG A 114 -4.03 10.21 -3.55
CA ARG A 114 -5.18 10.82 -4.24
C ARG A 114 -5.58 9.94 -5.41
N ASP A 115 -6.86 9.61 -5.47
CA ASP A 115 -7.46 8.86 -6.57
C ASP A 115 -8.15 9.80 -7.55
N TYR A 116 -7.87 9.61 -8.82
CA TYR A 116 -8.47 10.35 -9.91
C TYR A 116 -9.08 9.40 -10.93
N HIS A 117 -10.32 9.64 -11.30
CA HIS A 117 -10.95 8.93 -12.39
C HIS A 117 -10.64 9.64 -13.71
N ALA A 118 -9.91 8.98 -14.58
CA ALA A 118 -9.52 9.48 -15.88
C ALA A 118 -9.77 8.43 -16.97
N THR A 119 -10.10 8.89 -18.19
CA THR A 119 -10.17 8.02 -19.34
C THR A 119 -8.77 7.58 -19.75
N ARG A 120 -8.64 6.41 -20.41
CA ARG A 120 -7.34 5.95 -20.92
C ARG A 120 -6.70 6.94 -21.89
N SER A 121 -7.52 7.68 -22.66
CA SER A 121 -7.05 8.70 -23.59
C SER A 121 -6.43 9.92 -22.90
N ALA A 122 -6.72 10.17 -21.63
CA ALA A 122 -6.11 11.25 -20.87
C ALA A 122 -4.74 10.91 -20.26
N LEU A 123 -4.36 9.62 -20.21
CA LEU A 123 -3.09 9.18 -19.62
C LEU A 123 -1.84 9.85 -20.22
N PRO A 124 -1.71 10.00 -21.57
CA PRO A 124 -0.55 10.70 -22.15
C PRO A 124 -0.44 12.14 -21.63
N GLN A 125 -1.55 12.88 -21.57
CA GLN A 125 -1.56 14.27 -21.07
C GLN A 125 -1.19 14.34 -19.58
N ILE A 126 -1.64 13.38 -18.77
CA ILE A 126 -1.27 13.30 -17.35
C ILE A 126 0.24 13.05 -17.21
N LEU A 127 0.81 12.16 -18.02
CA LEU A 127 2.23 11.86 -18.02
C LEU A 127 3.07 13.05 -18.51
N ASP A 128 2.60 13.81 -19.47
CA ASP A 128 3.26 15.04 -19.95
C ASP A 128 3.30 16.15 -18.89
N LEU A 129 2.33 16.15 -17.97
CA LEU A 129 2.27 17.11 -16.86
C LEU A 129 3.06 16.64 -15.62
N ALA A 130 3.33 15.37 -15.51
CA ALA A 130 3.97 14.77 -14.32
C ALA A 130 5.34 15.40 -13.97
N PRO A 131 6.26 15.68 -14.93
CA PRO A 131 7.54 16.33 -14.62
C PRO A 131 7.37 17.75 -14.04
N LYS A 132 6.37 18.50 -14.51
CA LYS A 132 6.08 19.85 -13.99
C LYS A 132 5.55 19.80 -12.55
N LEU A 133 4.72 18.81 -12.26
CA LEU A 133 4.24 18.57 -10.90
C LEU A 133 5.40 18.16 -9.98
N GLU A 134 6.26 17.26 -10.44
CA GLU A 134 7.45 16.82 -9.69
C GLU A 134 8.38 18.00 -9.38
N GLU A 135 8.66 18.87 -10.34
CA GLU A 135 9.48 20.07 -10.16
C GLU A 135 8.86 21.02 -9.10
N LEU A 136 7.55 21.27 -9.18
CA LEU A 136 6.82 22.08 -8.21
C LEU A 136 6.90 21.47 -6.80
N MET A 137 6.68 20.17 -6.68
CA MET A 137 6.65 19.45 -5.40
C MET A 137 8.05 19.24 -4.81
N ALA A 138 9.08 19.17 -5.65
CA ALA A 138 10.47 19.07 -5.20
C ALA A 138 10.90 20.31 -4.40
N SER A 139 10.31 21.47 -4.65
CA SER A 139 10.59 22.70 -3.89
C SER A 139 10.20 22.60 -2.41
N VAL A 140 9.35 21.65 -2.05
CA VAL A 140 8.90 21.35 -0.68
C VAL A 140 9.26 19.92 -0.22
N ASP A 141 10.28 19.32 -0.85
CA ASP A 141 10.79 17.98 -0.53
C ASP A 141 9.75 16.85 -0.63
N VAL A 142 8.85 16.95 -1.60
CA VAL A 142 7.83 15.92 -1.86
C VAL A 142 8.16 15.18 -3.16
N GLU A 143 8.26 13.86 -3.08
CA GLU A 143 8.38 12.98 -4.26
C GLU A 143 6.99 12.71 -4.85
N VAL A 144 6.88 12.77 -6.17
CA VAL A 144 5.63 12.52 -6.90
C VAL A 144 5.70 11.15 -7.57
N GLY A 145 4.64 10.37 -7.43
CA GLY A 145 4.47 9.12 -8.14
C GLY A 145 3.06 9.00 -8.71
N ILE A 146 2.93 8.42 -9.90
CA ILE A 146 1.64 8.13 -10.54
C ILE A 146 1.54 6.64 -10.75
N GLY A 147 0.49 6.04 -10.17
CA GLY A 147 0.16 4.63 -10.32
C GLY A 147 -1.15 4.44 -11.07
N VAL A 148 -1.30 3.27 -11.67
CA VAL A 148 -2.58 2.83 -12.25
C VAL A 148 -2.95 1.47 -11.66
N PRO A 149 -4.24 1.20 -11.40
CA PRO A 149 -4.68 -0.12 -10.95
C PRO A 149 -4.40 -1.16 -12.04
N MET A 150 -3.96 -2.34 -11.63
CA MET A 150 -3.71 -3.47 -12.54
C MET A 150 -4.98 -4.27 -12.82
N VAL A 151 -5.90 -4.26 -11.89
CA VAL A 151 -7.21 -4.89 -12.02
C VAL A 151 -8.24 -3.77 -11.87
N SER A 152 -8.83 -3.37 -12.98
CA SER A 152 -10.08 -2.61 -12.97
C SER A 152 -11.22 -3.62 -13.02
N GLY A 153 -12.01 -3.66 -11.97
CA GLY A 153 -13.31 -4.29 -12.03
C GLY A 153 -14.18 -3.64 -13.10
#